data_638d6555f38abe4195a953ac2bed2dcf
#
_entry.id   638d6555f38abe4195a953ac2bed2dcf
#
_cell.length_a   1.000
_cell.length_b   1.000
_cell.length_c   1.000
_cell.angle_alpha   90.00
_cell.angle_beta   90.00
_cell.angle_gamma   90.00
#
_symmetry.space_group_name_H-M   'P 1'
#
loop_
_entity.id
_entity.type
_entity.pdbx_description
1 polymer ?
#
loop_
_entity_poly.entity_id
_entity_poly.type
_entity_poly.pdbx_seq_one_letter_code
_entity_poly.pdbx_strand_id
1 'polypeptide(L)'
;GASFKNLTQLSAAGIPTVFATGDVHWGRVAEAMHVPSGRPMLYEVICSPSRLIDSPGSDQKALIADRLQGLFGRRQTWPRHSDPPNPPERWGRTNEFEPRKVFGLRGDQVALMQFTRAGRGLEMRVTYYPIHDDPKVAQPLEAPVVNLLPL
;
A
#
# COMPACT_ATOMS: atom_id res chain seq x y z
N GLY A 1 0.69 21.93 -0.80
CA GLY A 1 -0.25 22.39 0.21
C GLY A 1 0.29 22.25 1.62
N ALA A 2 -0.47 22.69 2.62
CA ALA A 2 -0.08 22.66 4.03
C ALA A 2 0.25 21.27 4.54
N SER A 3 -0.52 20.24 4.14
CA SER A 3 -0.30 18.85 4.53
C SER A 3 1.08 18.31 4.14
N PHE A 4 1.56 18.63 2.95
CA PHE A 4 2.89 18.18 2.51
C PHE A 4 4.01 18.83 3.34
N LYS A 5 3.88 20.13 3.64
CA LYS A 5 4.84 20.85 4.50
C LYS A 5 4.93 20.20 5.89
N ASN A 6 3.80 19.77 6.45
CA ASN A 6 3.77 19.08 7.74
C ASN A 6 4.51 17.73 7.68
N LEU A 7 4.32 16.95 6.61
CA LEU A 7 5.03 15.68 6.43
C LEU A 7 6.55 15.85 6.36
N THR A 8 7.01 16.84 5.59
CA THR A 8 8.45 17.20 5.51
C THR A 8 8.98 17.60 6.89
N GLN A 9 8.23 18.40 7.65
CA GLN A 9 8.63 18.81 9.00
C GLN A 9 8.69 17.61 9.97
N LEU A 10 7.70 16.72 9.96
CA LEU A 10 7.71 15.50 10.78
C LEU A 10 8.90 14.61 10.42
N SER A 11 9.16 14.41 9.15
CA SER A 11 10.29 13.61 8.67
C SER A 11 11.63 14.22 9.06
N ALA A 12 11.77 15.53 8.95
CA ALA A 12 12.98 16.25 9.39
C ALA A 12 13.19 16.18 10.90
N ALA A 13 12.11 16.11 11.68
CA ALA A 13 12.14 15.89 13.13
C ALA A 13 12.37 14.42 13.52
N GLY A 14 12.52 13.51 12.56
CA GLY A 14 12.73 12.07 12.82
C GLY A 14 11.46 11.33 13.23
N ILE A 15 10.29 11.87 12.95
CA ILE A 15 8.99 11.27 13.29
C ILE A 15 8.46 10.50 12.08
N PRO A 16 8.44 9.15 12.10
CA PRO A 16 7.89 8.35 11.02
C PRO A 16 6.38 8.49 10.95
N THR A 17 5.85 8.52 9.73
CA THR A 17 4.41 8.64 9.50
C THR A 17 3.91 7.44 8.72
N VAL A 18 2.86 6.78 9.23
CA VAL A 18 2.20 5.64 8.57
C VAL A 18 0.84 6.07 8.05
N PHE A 19 0.59 5.83 6.77
CA PHE A 19 -0.71 5.99 6.13
C PHE A 19 -1.39 4.64 6.02
N ALA A 20 -2.54 4.48 6.67
CA ALA A 20 -3.43 3.36 6.45
C ALA A 20 -4.51 3.80 5.48
N THR A 21 -4.57 3.18 4.31
CA THR A 21 -5.49 3.55 3.24
C THR A 21 -6.24 2.32 2.69
N GLY A 22 -7.32 2.55 1.98
CA GLY A 22 -8.15 1.52 1.36
C GLY A 22 -8.71 1.96 0.02
N ASP A 23 -9.81 1.29 -0.40
CA ASP A 23 -10.57 1.60 -1.62
C ASP A 23 -9.87 1.30 -2.97
N VAL A 24 -8.91 0.38 -2.94
CA VAL A 24 -8.18 -0.05 -4.14
C VAL A 24 -8.03 -1.57 -4.12
N HIS A 25 -8.68 -2.35 -4.83
CA HIS A 25 -8.77 -3.83 -4.85
C HIS A 25 -7.43 -4.60 -4.85
N TRP A 26 -6.46 -4.18 -4.06
CA TRP A 26 -5.15 -4.81 -3.84
C TRP A 26 -4.54 -4.36 -2.51
N GLY A 27 -3.59 -5.14 -2.00
CA GLY A 27 -2.78 -4.80 -0.84
C GLY A 27 -1.39 -4.32 -1.24
N ARG A 28 -0.86 -3.33 -0.53
CA ARG A 28 0.51 -2.86 -0.72
C ARG A 28 1.08 -2.34 0.59
N VAL A 29 2.35 -2.67 0.82
CA VAL A 29 3.20 -1.92 1.75
C VAL A 29 4.24 -1.19 0.92
N ALA A 30 4.33 0.11 1.11
CA ALA A 30 5.35 0.95 0.49
C ALA A 30 6.01 1.82 1.56
N GLU A 31 7.24 2.22 1.31
CA GLU A 31 7.96 3.18 2.14
C GLU A 31 8.54 4.29 1.26
N ALA A 32 8.81 5.45 1.86
CA ALA A 32 9.49 6.51 1.16
C ALA A 32 10.69 7.02 1.98
N MET A 33 11.86 6.94 1.35
CA MET A 33 13.10 7.50 1.87
C MET A 33 13.00 9.03 1.90
N HIS A 34 13.22 9.61 3.06
CA HIS A 34 13.40 11.06 3.17
C HIS A 34 14.85 11.38 2.80
N VAL A 35 15.04 11.91 1.60
CA VAL A 35 16.37 12.13 0.99
C VAL A 35 17.32 12.90 1.91
N PRO A 36 16.90 14.03 2.54
CA PRO A 36 17.80 14.80 3.40
C PRO A 36 18.31 14.02 4.63
N SER A 37 17.52 13.09 5.17
CA SER A 37 17.93 12.30 6.35
C SER A 37 18.51 10.93 6.00
N GLY A 38 18.39 10.50 4.74
CA GLY A 38 18.83 9.17 4.29
C GLY A 38 18.08 8.00 4.94
N ARG A 39 16.86 8.23 5.46
CA ARG A 39 16.08 7.25 6.20
C ARG A 39 14.64 7.16 5.68
N PRO A 40 14.02 5.96 5.67
CA PRO A 40 12.60 5.84 5.40
C PRO A 40 11.80 6.55 6.52
N MET A 41 10.92 7.46 6.13
CA MET A 41 10.15 8.27 7.10
C MET A 41 8.65 8.26 6.82
N LEU A 42 8.23 7.88 5.61
CA LEU A 42 6.83 7.71 5.27
C LEU A 42 6.58 6.26 4.89
N TYR A 43 5.46 5.73 5.35
CA TYR A 43 5.04 4.37 5.10
C TYR A 43 3.58 4.35 4.68
N GLU A 44 3.25 3.52 3.73
CA GLU A 44 1.89 3.32 3.27
C GLU A 44 1.52 1.85 3.40
N VAL A 45 0.39 1.60 4.06
CA VAL A 45 -0.24 0.29 4.13
C VAL A 45 -1.61 0.40 3.47
N ILE A 46 -1.75 -0.24 2.33
CA ILE A 46 -3.02 -0.31 1.61
C ILE A 46 -3.66 -1.66 1.86
N CYS A 47 -4.93 -1.63 2.23
CA CYS A 47 -5.76 -2.80 2.36
C CYS A 47 -7.20 -2.44 1.98
N SER A 48 -7.75 -3.12 1.00
CA SER A 48 -9.10 -2.88 0.56
C SER A 48 -9.92 -4.17 0.56
N PRO A 49 -10.79 -4.37 1.55
CA PRO A 49 -11.78 -5.42 1.51
C PRO A 49 -12.93 -4.99 0.60
N SER A 50 -12.91 -5.37 -0.66
CA SER A 50 -13.89 -4.89 -1.64
C SER A 50 -15.15 -5.74 -1.76
N ARG A 51 -15.17 -6.94 -1.19
CA ARG A 51 -16.30 -7.88 -1.30
C ARG A 51 -17.58 -7.48 -0.55
N LEU A 52 -17.55 -6.40 0.22
CA LEU A 52 -18.74 -5.91 0.93
C LEU A 52 -19.85 -5.35 0.02
N ILE A 53 -19.59 -5.17 -1.29
CA ILE A 53 -20.52 -4.51 -2.23
C ILE A 53 -20.62 -5.25 -3.58
N ASP A 54 -20.29 -6.52 -3.68
CA ASP A 54 -20.35 -7.24 -4.95
C ASP A 54 -21.77 -7.70 -5.30
N SER A 55 -22.30 -7.14 -6.38
CA SER A 55 -23.38 -7.80 -7.11
C SER A 55 -22.81 -8.95 -7.95
N PRO A 56 -23.43 -10.15 -7.96
CA PRO A 56 -22.97 -11.29 -8.76
C PRO A 56 -22.79 -10.89 -10.23
N GLY A 57 -21.61 -11.16 -10.80
CA GLY A 57 -21.29 -10.86 -12.18
C GLY A 57 -20.70 -9.48 -12.47
N SER A 58 -20.51 -8.62 -11.46
CA SER A 58 -19.87 -7.31 -11.64
C SER A 58 -18.44 -7.42 -12.17
N ASP A 59 -17.69 -8.46 -11.74
CA ASP A 59 -16.29 -8.67 -12.10
C ASP A 59 -16.11 -9.05 -13.58
N GLN A 60 -16.99 -9.90 -14.10
CA GLN A 60 -16.94 -10.27 -15.52
C GLN A 60 -17.27 -9.09 -16.44
N LYS A 61 -18.25 -8.27 -16.04
CA LYS A 61 -18.60 -7.05 -16.79
C LYS A 61 -17.48 -6.01 -16.72
N ALA A 62 -16.84 -5.85 -15.58
CA ALA A 62 -15.72 -4.94 -15.39
C ALA A 62 -14.49 -5.39 -16.22
N LEU A 63 -14.18 -6.69 -16.26
CA LEU A 63 -13.08 -7.25 -17.06
C LEU A 63 -13.33 -7.08 -18.57
N ILE A 64 -14.57 -7.26 -19.04
CA ILE A 64 -14.94 -7.06 -20.44
C ILE A 64 -14.85 -5.57 -20.78
N ALA A 65 -15.38 -4.71 -19.92
CA ALA A 65 -15.32 -3.26 -20.12
C ALA A 65 -13.88 -2.74 -20.15
N ASP A 66 -13.00 -3.24 -19.26
CA ASP A 66 -11.58 -2.87 -19.20
C ASP A 66 -10.82 -3.33 -20.46
N ARG A 67 -11.10 -4.55 -20.94
CA ARG A 67 -10.54 -5.05 -22.22
C ARG A 67 -10.98 -4.21 -23.41
N LEU A 68 -12.25 -3.84 -23.48
CA LEU A 68 -12.79 -3.01 -24.56
C LEU A 68 -12.22 -1.58 -24.49
N GLN A 69 -12.10 -1.01 -23.30
CA GLN A 69 -11.50 0.32 -23.10
C GLN A 69 -10.00 0.33 -23.38
N GLY A 70 -9.31 -0.77 -23.10
CA GLY A 70 -7.89 -0.96 -23.44
C GLY A 70 -7.64 -0.90 -24.96
N LEU A 71 -8.58 -1.40 -25.79
CA LEU A 71 -8.53 -1.29 -27.25
C LEU A 71 -8.64 0.16 -27.75
N PHE A 72 -9.28 1.04 -27.00
CA PHE A 72 -9.44 2.46 -27.33
C PHE A 72 -8.41 3.39 -26.63
N GLY A 73 -7.35 2.83 -26.06
CA GLY A 73 -6.28 3.60 -25.42
C GLY A 73 -6.67 4.26 -24.09
N ARG A 74 -7.86 4.01 -23.58
CA ARG A 74 -8.30 4.47 -22.25
C ARG A 74 -8.14 3.34 -21.25
N ARG A 75 -7.02 3.28 -20.57
CA ARG A 75 -6.85 2.35 -19.43
C ARG A 75 -7.60 2.90 -18.24
N GLN A 76 -8.62 2.17 -17.77
CA GLN A 76 -9.12 2.35 -16.43
C GLN A 76 -8.07 1.83 -15.44
N THR A 77 -7.77 2.64 -14.43
CA THR A 77 -6.55 2.53 -13.62
C THR A 77 -6.59 1.44 -12.54
N TRP A 78 -7.68 0.64 -12.43
CA TRP A 78 -7.87 -0.22 -11.26
C TRP A 78 -8.49 -1.58 -11.58
N PRO A 79 -7.85 -2.46 -12.35
CA PRO A 79 -8.33 -3.83 -12.48
C PRO A 79 -8.12 -4.58 -11.15
N ARG A 80 -9.17 -5.19 -10.63
CA ARG A 80 -9.18 -5.96 -9.37
C ARG A 80 -8.12 -7.05 -9.27
N HIS A 81 -7.58 -7.49 -10.39
CA HIS A 81 -6.59 -8.57 -10.47
C HIS A 81 -5.23 -8.12 -10.99
N SER A 82 -4.96 -6.82 -11.04
CA SER A 82 -3.62 -6.34 -11.41
C SER A 82 -2.68 -6.37 -10.22
N ASP A 83 -1.39 -6.47 -10.52
CA ASP A 83 -0.38 -6.24 -9.50
C ASP A 83 -0.50 -4.81 -8.96
N PRO A 84 -0.30 -4.64 -7.64
CA PRO A 84 -0.23 -3.30 -7.07
C PRO A 84 0.82 -2.48 -7.82
N PRO A 85 0.47 -1.28 -8.32
CA PRO A 85 1.42 -0.45 -9.04
C PRO A 85 2.60 -0.07 -8.14
N ASN A 86 3.75 0.15 -8.75
CA ASN A 86 4.85 0.78 -8.03
C ASN A 86 4.46 2.23 -7.68
N PRO A 87 4.88 2.74 -6.51
CA PRO A 87 4.76 4.16 -6.23
C PRO A 87 5.60 4.96 -7.26
N PRO A 88 5.33 6.26 -7.44
CA PRO A 88 6.14 7.11 -8.30
C PRO A 88 7.59 7.11 -7.82
N GLU A 89 8.55 7.26 -8.73
CA GLU A 89 9.98 7.23 -8.37
C GLU A 89 10.37 8.33 -7.38
N ARG A 90 9.72 9.48 -7.49
CA ARG A 90 9.95 10.62 -6.59
C ARG A 90 8.64 11.30 -6.24
N TRP A 91 8.58 11.80 -5.02
CA TRP A 91 7.41 12.45 -4.50
C TRP A 91 7.80 13.73 -3.74
N GLY A 92 7.03 14.79 -3.96
CA GLY A 92 7.27 16.09 -3.37
C GLY A 92 7.65 17.15 -4.41
N ARG A 93 7.57 18.40 -4.00
CA ARG A 93 7.90 19.54 -4.88
C ARG A 93 9.39 19.59 -5.24
N THR A 94 10.26 19.18 -4.33
CA THR A 94 11.72 19.21 -4.43
C THR A 94 12.31 17.81 -4.38
N ASN A 95 11.49 16.79 -4.67
CA ASN A 95 11.92 15.38 -4.62
C ASN A 95 12.49 14.97 -3.25
N GLU A 96 11.86 15.47 -2.17
CA GLU A 96 12.31 15.16 -0.80
C GLU A 96 12.12 13.69 -0.44
N PHE A 97 11.28 12.96 -1.16
CA PHE A 97 10.99 11.56 -0.88
C PHE A 97 11.20 10.68 -2.10
N GLU A 98 11.80 9.51 -1.86
CA GLU A 98 11.97 8.44 -2.85
C GLU A 98 11.13 7.22 -2.42
N PRO A 99 9.94 7.04 -2.97
CA PRO A 99 9.07 5.92 -2.62
C PRO A 99 9.51 4.62 -3.28
N ARG A 100 9.35 3.51 -2.54
CA ARG A 100 9.51 2.16 -3.09
C ARG A 100 8.43 1.21 -2.57
N LYS A 101 8.07 0.24 -3.38
CA LYS A 101 7.18 -0.85 -2.97
C LYS A 101 7.99 -1.89 -2.19
N VAL A 102 7.53 -2.22 -0.97
CA VAL A 102 8.11 -3.26 -0.11
C VAL A 102 7.41 -4.59 -0.33
N PHE A 103 6.09 -4.55 -0.47
CA PHE A 103 5.24 -5.74 -0.62
C PHE A 103 4.01 -5.40 -1.47
N GLY A 104 3.47 -6.40 -2.17
CA GLY A 104 2.23 -6.26 -2.91
C GLY A 104 1.46 -7.56 -3.00
N LEU A 105 0.15 -7.48 -2.89
CA LEU A 105 -0.79 -8.60 -2.96
C LEU A 105 -2.00 -8.22 -3.81
N ARG A 106 -2.39 -9.13 -4.69
CA ARG A 106 -3.60 -9.00 -5.53
C ARG A 106 -4.85 -9.41 -4.77
N GLY A 107 -5.98 -8.90 -5.21
CA GLY A 107 -7.30 -9.33 -4.76
C GLY A 107 -7.73 -8.69 -3.44
N ASP A 108 -8.77 -9.27 -2.88
CA ASP A 108 -9.41 -8.77 -1.68
C ASP A 108 -8.78 -9.39 -0.43
N GLN A 109 -8.49 -8.56 0.56
CA GLN A 109 -7.86 -9.00 1.80
C GLN A 109 -8.21 -8.09 2.97
N VAL A 110 -7.97 -8.59 4.16
CA VAL A 110 -7.91 -7.82 5.39
C VAL A 110 -6.45 -7.73 5.83
N ALA A 111 -6.00 -6.57 6.32
CA ALA A 111 -4.67 -6.41 6.86
C ALA A 111 -4.70 -6.19 8.38
N LEU A 112 -3.83 -6.90 9.08
CA LEU A 112 -3.51 -6.66 10.49
C LEU A 112 -2.17 -5.95 10.58
N MET A 113 -2.17 -4.76 11.15
CA MET A 113 -0.94 -4.03 11.48
C MET A 113 -0.62 -4.20 12.97
N GLN A 114 0.56 -4.70 13.26
CA GLN A 114 1.07 -4.88 14.61
C GLN A 114 2.30 -3.99 14.82
N PHE A 115 2.27 -3.21 15.90
CA PHE A 115 3.38 -2.36 16.29
C PHE A 115 4.05 -2.95 17.53
N THR A 116 5.33 -3.24 17.45
CA THR A 116 6.09 -3.85 18.54
C THR A 116 7.26 -2.97 18.91
N ARG A 117 7.39 -2.65 20.18
CA ARG A 117 8.55 -1.94 20.72
C ARG A 117 9.71 -2.92 20.90
N ALA A 118 10.84 -2.65 20.27
CA ALA A 118 12.08 -3.41 20.40
C ALA A 118 13.17 -2.49 20.95
N GLY A 119 13.38 -2.50 22.26
CA GLY A 119 14.28 -1.57 22.93
C GLY A 119 13.85 -0.10 22.75
N ARG A 120 14.70 0.68 22.07
CA ARG A 120 14.38 2.06 21.65
C ARG A 120 13.73 2.13 20.28
N GLY A 121 13.71 1.02 19.56
CA GLY A 121 13.13 0.92 18.23
C GLY A 121 11.62 0.65 18.25
N LEU A 122 11.01 0.80 17.10
CA LEU A 122 9.62 0.48 16.83
C LEU A 122 9.51 -0.26 15.49
N GLU A 123 8.98 -1.47 15.52
CA GLU A 123 8.73 -2.30 14.36
C GLU A 123 7.25 -2.29 14.00
N MET A 124 6.95 -2.31 12.71
CA MET A 124 5.63 -2.58 12.17
C MET A 124 5.64 -3.89 11.38
N ARG A 125 4.72 -4.80 11.70
CA ARG A 125 4.42 -6.02 10.94
C ARG A 125 3.05 -5.87 10.31
N VAL A 126 2.94 -6.26 9.06
CA VAL A 126 1.68 -6.25 8.32
C VAL A 126 1.41 -7.66 7.83
N THR A 127 0.33 -8.25 8.30
CA THR A 127 -0.15 -9.57 7.86
C THR A 127 -1.42 -9.38 7.06
N TYR A 128 -1.42 -9.84 5.83
CA TYR A 128 -2.59 -9.85 4.96
C TYR A 128 -3.30 -11.19 5.03
N TYR A 129 -4.61 -11.15 5.16
CA TYR A 129 -5.50 -12.30 5.16
C TYR A 129 -6.34 -12.24 3.89
N PRO A 130 -5.99 -12.98 2.83
CA PRO A 130 -6.78 -13.01 1.60
C PRO A 130 -8.19 -13.52 1.87
N ILE A 131 -9.17 -12.87 1.25
CA ILE A 131 -10.58 -13.29 1.31
C ILE A 131 -10.82 -14.21 0.12
N HIS A 132 -10.83 -15.51 0.35
CA HIS A 132 -11.01 -16.53 -0.68
C HIS A 132 -11.78 -17.73 -0.13
N ASP A 133 -12.61 -18.36 -0.99
CA ASP A 133 -13.42 -19.52 -0.60
C ASP A 133 -12.56 -20.78 -0.42
N ASP A 134 -11.41 -20.86 -1.11
CA ASP A 134 -10.46 -21.96 -0.91
C ASP A 134 -9.51 -21.66 0.27
N PRO A 135 -9.54 -22.48 1.35
CA PRO A 135 -8.67 -22.28 2.50
C PRO A 135 -7.17 -22.35 2.18
N LYS A 136 -6.78 -23.00 1.09
CA LYS A 136 -5.37 -23.07 0.66
C LYS A 136 -4.89 -21.75 0.09
N VAL A 137 -5.79 -20.97 -0.49
CA VAL A 137 -5.50 -19.62 -1.03
C VAL A 137 -5.66 -18.56 0.04
N ALA A 138 -6.54 -18.77 1.02
CA ALA A 138 -6.82 -17.86 2.14
C ALA A 138 -5.74 -17.87 3.24
N GLN A 139 -4.52 -18.40 2.96
CA GLN A 139 -3.45 -18.41 3.95
C GLN A 139 -2.92 -16.99 4.20
N PRO A 140 -2.59 -16.66 5.48
CA PRO A 140 -1.99 -15.38 5.82
C PRO A 140 -0.66 -15.17 5.09
N LEU A 141 -0.42 -13.95 4.64
CA LEU A 141 0.80 -13.52 3.97
C LEU A 141 1.42 -12.37 4.74
N GLU A 142 2.66 -12.52 5.16
CA GLU A 142 3.39 -11.49 5.90
C GLU A 142 4.21 -10.62 4.95
N ALA A 143 4.04 -9.31 5.05
CA ALA A 143 4.97 -8.37 4.45
C ALA A 143 6.30 -8.36 5.24
N PRO A 144 7.41 -7.99 4.61
CA PRO A 144 8.66 -7.76 5.34
C PRO A 144 8.47 -6.79 6.51
N VAL A 145 9.14 -7.08 7.63
CA VAL A 145 9.10 -6.21 8.81
C VAL A 145 9.67 -4.83 8.47
N VAL A 146 8.96 -3.80 8.90
CA VAL A 146 9.34 -2.41 8.68
C VAL A 146 9.82 -1.81 10.00
N ASN A 147 11.06 -1.31 10.01
CA ASN A 147 11.62 -0.61 11.16
C ASN A 147 11.27 0.88 11.09
N LEU A 148 10.25 1.29 11.84
CA LEU A 148 9.80 2.68 11.90
C LEU A 148 10.81 3.56 12.65
N LEU A 149 11.30 3.05 13.79
CA LEU A 149 12.38 3.67 14.54
C LEU A 149 13.49 2.62 14.70
N PRO A 150 14.67 2.81 14.12
CA PRO A 150 15.79 1.90 14.30
C PRO A 150 16.29 1.93 15.76
N LEU A 151 16.90 0.82 16.17
CA LEU A 151 17.54 0.65 17.49
C LEU A 151 18.67 1.66 17.70
#